data_d67923011ba2202569f58145f60be841
#
_entry.id   d67923011ba2202569f58145f60be841
#
_cell.length_a   1.000
_cell.length_b   1.000
_cell.length_c   1.000
_cell.angle_alpha   90.00
_cell.angle_beta   90.00
_cell.angle_gamma   90.00
#
_symmetry.space_group_name_H-M   'P 1'
#
loop_
_entity.id
_entity.type
_entity.pdbx_description
1 polymer ?
#
loop_
_entity_poly.entity_id
_entity_poly.type
_entity_poly.pdbx_seq_one_letter_code
_entity_poly.pdbx_strand_id
1 'polypeptide(L)'
;MAGAGARLPTPVEFEAPAAWRSVEFISDLHLSDAAGATFAAWRRYLEHTDADAVFVLGDLFEVWVGDDARDEPFEAACVEVLAAAARRRPVGFMVGNRDFLVGDATLRAAGLFALHDPTVLVAFGRRVLLTHGDLLCLADVEYQRFRAQARSDAWRRSALAMPVAQRRVVA
;
A
#
# COMPACT_ATOMS: atom_id res chain seq x y z
N MET A 1 30.26 20.20 2.51
CA MET A 1 29.03 20.55 1.78
C MET A 1 27.89 19.87 2.49
N ALA A 2 27.04 20.65 3.16
CA ALA A 2 25.87 20.11 3.86
C ALA A 2 24.94 19.49 2.82
N GLY A 3 24.75 18.17 2.90
CA GLY A 3 23.79 17.45 2.08
C GLY A 3 22.41 18.07 2.29
N ALA A 4 21.68 18.37 1.21
CA ALA A 4 20.27 18.73 1.30
C ALA A 4 19.56 17.56 1.98
N GLY A 5 19.23 17.71 3.27
CA GLY A 5 18.51 16.71 4.03
C GLY A 5 17.21 16.39 3.30
N ALA A 6 16.94 15.11 3.09
CA ALA A 6 15.70 14.65 2.49
C ALA A 6 14.54 15.27 3.29
N ARG A 7 13.81 16.19 2.65
CA ARG A 7 12.67 16.84 3.29
C ARG A 7 11.52 15.84 3.28
N LEU A 8 11.05 15.46 4.47
CA LEU A 8 9.90 14.58 4.59
C LEU A 8 8.68 15.21 3.89
N PRO A 9 7.88 14.44 3.17
CA PRO A 9 6.62 14.93 2.62
C PRO A 9 5.72 15.48 3.75
N THR A 10 4.92 16.49 3.43
CA THR A 10 3.93 16.99 4.39
C THR A 10 2.85 15.93 4.58
N PRO A 11 2.57 15.50 5.83
CA PRO A 11 1.51 14.54 6.07
C PRO A 11 0.14 15.06 5.64
N VAL A 12 -0.67 14.18 5.07
CA VAL A 12 -2.10 14.45 4.82
C VAL A 12 -2.91 14.01 6.03
N GLU A 13 -3.86 14.80 6.47
CA GLU A 13 -4.74 14.40 7.57
C GLU A 13 -5.91 13.54 7.06
N PHE A 14 -6.18 12.48 7.81
CA PHE A 14 -7.38 11.66 7.67
C PHE A 14 -8.14 11.69 9.00
N GLU A 15 -9.32 12.28 9.00
CA GLU A 15 -10.19 12.32 10.17
C GLU A 15 -11.12 11.11 10.16
N ALA A 16 -11.00 10.25 11.17
CA ALA A 16 -11.84 9.08 11.31
C ALA A 16 -13.27 9.50 11.67
N PRO A 17 -14.30 8.88 11.08
CA PRO A 17 -15.68 9.09 11.52
C PRO A 17 -15.85 8.89 13.02
N ALA A 18 -16.58 9.77 13.68
CA ALA A 18 -16.80 9.73 15.14
C ALA A 18 -17.47 8.43 15.62
N ALA A 19 -18.14 7.70 14.72
CA ALA A 19 -18.76 6.43 15.00
C ALA A 19 -17.77 5.26 15.13
N TRP A 20 -16.54 5.41 14.61
CA TRP A 20 -15.53 4.35 14.72
C TRP A 20 -15.03 4.24 16.16
N ARG A 21 -14.80 3.00 16.58
CA ARG A 21 -14.25 2.64 17.89
C ARG A 21 -12.94 1.90 17.78
N SER A 22 -12.64 1.34 16.58
CA SER A 22 -11.42 0.61 16.31
C SER A 22 -10.95 0.81 14.88
N VAL A 23 -9.63 0.92 14.71
CA VAL A 23 -8.94 0.86 13.43
C VAL A 23 -7.80 -0.13 13.58
N GLU A 24 -7.75 -1.13 12.73
CA GLU A 24 -6.65 -2.09 12.71
C GLU A 24 -5.69 -1.78 11.58
N PHE A 25 -4.43 -2.10 11.80
CA PHE A 25 -3.34 -1.85 10.86
C PHE A 25 -2.67 -3.17 10.49
N ILE A 26 -2.40 -3.35 9.20
CA ILE A 26 -1.60 -4.45 8.67
C ILE A 26 -0.55 -3.89 7.72
N SER A 27 0.64 -4.49 7.66
CA SER A 27 1.73 -4.13 6.74
C SER A 27 2.63 -5.32 6.47
N ASP A 28 3.47 -5.22 5.47
CA ASP A 28 4.60 -6.13 5.23
C ASP A 28 4.21 -7.62 5.16
N LEU A 29 3.09 -7.91 4.49
CA LEU A 29 2.62 -9.29 4.32
C LEU A 29 3.33 -10.02 3.18
N HIS A 30 3.87 -9.28 2.22
CA HIS A 30 4.62 -9.81 1.09
C HIS A 30 3.90 -10.96 0.38
N LEU A 31 2.62 -10.75 0.08
CA LEU A 31 1.79 -11.76 -0.58
C LEU A 31 2.34 -12.08 -1.97
N SER A 32 2.48 -13.37 -2.22
CA SER A 32 2.90 -13.91 -3.51
C SER A 32 2.22 -15.26 -3.75
N ASP A 33 2.21 -15.73 -4.99
CA ASP A 33 1.63 -17.03 -5.34
C ASP A 33 2.27 -18.18 -4.54
N ALA A 34 3.55 -18.07 -4.20
CA ALA A 34 4.27 -19.03 -3.36
C ALA A 34 3.91 -18.97 -1.88
N ALA A 35 3.30 -17.87 -1.40
CA ALA A 35 3.02 -17.61 0.02
C ALA A 35 1.58 -18.01 0.43
N GLY A 36 1.12 -19.19 0.02
CA GLY A 36 -0.26 -19.63 0.23
C GLY A 36 -0.74 -19.63 1.68
N ALA A 37 0.13 -19.93 2.66
CA ALA A 37 -0.22 -19.87 4.08
C ALA A 37 -0.48 -18.44 4.56
N THR A 38 0.35 -17.48 4.13
CA THR A 38 0.18 -16.05 4.45
C THR A 38 -1.09 -15.51 3.81
N PHE A 39 -1.34 -15.83 2.54
CA PHE A 39 -2.58 -15.47 1.85
C PHE A 39 -3.82 -16.00 2.60
N ALA A 40 -3.82 -17.28 3.00
CA ALA A 40 -4.94 -17.88 3.71
C ALA A 40 -5.17 -17.24 5.09
N ALA A 41 -4.10 -16.91 5.82
CA ALA A 41 -4.17 -16.25 7.12
C ALA A 41 -4.73 -14.81 6.98
N TRP A 42 -4.20 -14.04 6.01
CA TRP A 42 -4.66 -12.69 5.69
C TRP A 42 -6.13 -12.66 5.27
N ARG A 43 -6.55 -13.57 4.35
CA ARG A 43 -7.95 -13.68 3.95
C ARG A 43 -8.84 -13.96 5.14
N ARG A 44 -8.48 -14.94 5.98
CA ARG A 44 -9.26 -15.28 7.18
C ARG A 44 -9.33 -14.11 8.16
N TYR A 45 -8.24 -13.37 8.33
CA TYR A 45 -8.24 -12.16 9.16
C TYR A 45 -9.26 -11.14 8.65
N LEU A 46 -9.24 -10.79 7.36
CA LEU A 46 -10.17 -9.83 6.77
C LEU A 46 -11.64 -10.30 6.80
N GLU A 47 -11.88 -11.63 6.74
CA GLU A 47 -13.20 -12.22 6.85
C GLU A 47 -13.78 -12.12 8.27
N HIS A 48 -12.95 -12.12 9.32
CA HIS A 48 -13.39 -12.27 10.70
C HIS A 48 -13.11 -11.08 11.62
N THR A 49 -12.28 -10.11 11.22
CA THR A 49 -12.04 -8.95 12.07
C THR A 49 -13.33 -8.17 12.32
N ASP A 50 -13.49 -7.66 13.56
CA ASP A 50 -14.59 -6.81 14.00
C ASP A 50 -14.22 -5.32 13.99
N ALA A 51 -13.05 -4.96 13.43
CA ALA A 51 -12.61 -3.57 13.34
C ALA A 51 -13.59 -2.73 12.50
N ASP A 52 -13.81 -1.49 12.89
CA ASP A 52 -14.61 -0.53 12.13
C ASP A 52 -13.94 -0.12 10.83
N ALA A 53 -12.59 -0.14 10.78
CA ALA A 53 -11.81 0.05 9.58
C ALA A 53 -10.50 -0.75 9.63
N VAL A 54 -9.93 -1.07 8.46
CA VAL A 54 -8.62 -1.70 8.32
C VAL A 54 -7.75 -0.84 7.40
N PHE A 55 -6.53 -0.51 7.83
CA PHE A 55 -5.57 0.22 7.02
C PHE A 55 -4.36 -0.68 6.70
N VAL A 56 -4.10 -0.83 5.42
CA VAL A 56 -2.90 -1.48 4.89
C VAL A 56 -1.81 -0.41 4.78
N LEU A 57 -0.70 -0.59 5.49
CA LEU A 57 0.38 0.39 5.55
C LEU A 57 1.59 0.00 4.67
N GLY A 58 1.32 -0.52 3.49
CA GLY A 58 2.31 -0.85 2.48
C GLY A 58 2.81 -2.30 2.52
N ASP A 59 3.45 -2.68 1.44
CA ASP A 59 4.04 -4.01 1.23
C ASP A 59 3.05 -5.16 1.50
N LEU A 60 1.81 -4.97 1.06
CA LEU A 60 0.82 -6.05 1.04
C LEU A 60 1.29 -7.14 0.08
N PHE A 61 1.80 -6.76 -1.09
CA PHE A 61 2.32 -7.66 -2.12
C PHE A 61 3.84 -7.73 -2.07
N GLU A 62 4.42 -8.90 -2.37
CA GLU A 62 5.87 -9.04 -2.59
C GLU A 62 6.33 -8.15 -3.74
N VAL A 63 5.50 -8.02 -4.76
CA VAL A 63 5.68 -7.09 -5.87
C VAL A 63 4.33 -6.80 -6.53
N TRP A 64 4.11 -5.54 -6.89
CA TRP A 64 3.01 -5.13 -7.77
C TRP A 64 3.56 -4.41 -8.98
N VAL A 65 3.34 -4.97 -10.16
CA VAL A 65 3.95 -4.46 -11.39
C VAL A 65 3.07 -3.50 -12.19
N GLY A 66 1.88 -3.20 -11.71
CA GLY A 66 0.94 -2.25 -12.30
C GLY A 66 -0.48 -2.77 -12.39
N ASP A 67 -1.45 -1.87 -12.56
CA ASP A 67 -2.87 -2.19 -12.53
C ASP A 67 -3.35 -3.07 -13.68
N ASP A 68 -2.62 -3.13 -14.77
CA ASP A 68 -2.87 -3.99 -15.91
C ASP A 68 -2.51 -5.48 -15.65
N ALA A 69 -1.78 -5.76 -14.56
CA ALA A 69 -1.56 -7.12 -14.06
C ALA A 69 -2.64 -7.59 -13.09
N ARG A 70 -3.57 -6.73 -12.70
CA ARG A 70 -4.61 -6.98 -11.68
C ARG A 70 -5.49 -8.20 -11.98
N ASP A 71 -5.72 -8.48 -13.25
CA ASP A 71 -6.63 -9.54 -13.71
C ASP A 71 -5.90 -10.89 -13.87
N GLU A 72 -4.59 -10.97 -13.53
CA GLU A 72 -3.87 -12.24 -13.45
C GLU A 72 -4.33 -13.06 -12.22
N PRO A 73 -4.22 -14.40 -12.24
CA PRO A 73 -4.95 -15.25 -11.28
C PRO A 73 -4.68 -14.92 -9.80
N PHE A 74 -3.42 -14.66 -9.42
CA PHE A 74 -3.07 -14.39 -8.04
C PHE A 74 -3.51 -12.98 -7.62
N GLU A 75 -3.22 -11.99 -8.43
CA GLU A 75 -3.59 -10.60 -8.20
C GLU A 75 -5.12 -10.44 -8.14
N ALA A 76 -5.84 -11.10 -9.05
CA ALA A 76 -7.31 -11.10 -9.06
C ALA A 76 -7.88 -11.70 -7.76
N ALA A 77 -7.34 -12.82 -7.28
CA ALA A 77 -7.75 -13.41 -6.01
C ALA A 77 -7.52 -12.45 -4.82
N CYS A 78 -6.40 -11.72 -4.81
CA CYS A 78 -6.12 -10.71 -3.79
C CYS A 78 -7.12 -9.54 -3.87
N VAL A 79 -7.39 -9.04 -5.06
CA VAL A 79 -8.36 -7.95 -5.29
C VAL A 79 -9.77 -8.36 -4.85
N GLU A 80 -10.19 -9.61 -5.10
CA GLU A 80 -11.47 -10.15 -4.64
C GLU A 80 -11.58 -10.17 -3.11
N VAL A 81 -10.52 -10.59 -2.42
CA VAL A 81 -10.48 -10.59 -0.93
C VAL A 81 -10.59 -9.16 -0.39
N LEU A 82 -9.84 -8.21 -0.97
CA LEU A 82 -9.92 -6.79 -0.60
C LEU A 82 -11.31 -6.21 -0.86
N ALA A 83 -11.90 -6.51 -2.02
CA ALA A 83 -13.24 -6.05 -2.37
C ALA A 83 -14.31 -6.63 -1.44
N ALA A 84 -14.17 -7.89 -1.03
CA ALA A 84 -15.05 -8.50 -0.06
C ALA A 84 -14.97 -7.82 1.33
N ALA A 85 -13.75 -7.47 1.76
CA ALA A 85 -13.52 -6.72 2.99
C ALA A 85 -14.08 -5.30 2.90
N ALA A 86 -13.85 -4.59 1.78
CA ALA A 86 -14.29 -3.22 1.56
C ALA A 86 -15.82 -3.06 1.51
N ARG A 87 -16.56 -4.12 1.13
CA ARG A 87 -18.04 -4.13 1.23
C ARG A 87 -18.55 -4.16 2.67
N ARG A 88 -17.72 -4.58 3.61
CA ARG A 88 -18.10 -4.75 5.04
C ARG A 88 -17.65 -3.58 5.90
N ARG A 89 -16.53 -2.95 5.55
CA ARG A 89 -15.92 -1.85 6.29
C ARG A 89 -14.99 -1.03 5.41
N PRO A 90 -14.71 0.24 5.74
CA PRO A 90 -13.69 1.03 5.07
C PRO A 90 -12.32 0.35 5.14
N VAL A 91 -11.66 0.24 3.98
CA VAL A 91 -10.28 -0.28 3.88
C VAL A 91 -9.43 0.78 3.22
N GLY A 92 -8.44 1.30 3.95
CA GLY A 92 -7.45 2.25 3.45
C GLY A 92 -6.20 1.52 2.96
N PHE A 93 -5.60 2.01 1.88
CA PHE A 93 -4.38 1.42 1.32
C PHE A 93 -3.30 2.49 1.13
N MET A 94 -2.19 2.32 1.82
CA MET A 94 -0.94 3.05 1.64
C MET A 94 0.02 2.15 0.86
N VAL A 95 0.66 2.67 -0.17
CA VAL A 95 1.65 1.89 -0.92
C VAL A 95 2.99 1.83 -0.18
N GLY A 96 3.62 0.67 -0.18
CA GLY A 96 4.97 0.46 0.31
C GLY A 96 6.03 0.55 -0.79
N ASN A 97 7.18 -0.04 -0.56
CA ASN A 97 8.27 -0.06 -1.53
C ASN A 97 8.19 -1.25 -2.51
N ARG A 98 7.39 -2.26 -2.22
CA ARG A 98 7.16 -3.42 -3.09
C ARG A 98 5.94 -3.25 -4.00
N ASP A 99 4.97 -2.45 -3.55
CA ASP A 99 3.68 -2.32 -4.22
C ASP A 99 3.32 -0.87 -4.61
N PHE A 100 4.33 0.01 -4.76
CA PHE A 100 4.13 1.43 -5.09
C PHE A 100 3.52 1.69 -6.49
N LEU A 101 3.41 0.66 -7.33
CA LEU A 101 2.71 0.71 -8.62
C LEU A 101 1.22 0.34 -8.53
N VAL A 102 0.72 0.00 -7.32
CA VAL A 102 -0.73 -0.05 -7.10
C VAL A 102 -1.31 1.33 -7.38
N GLY A 103 -2.24 1.38 -8.31
CA GLY A 103 -2.83 2.61 -8.81
C GLY A 103 -4.34 2.68 -8.59
N ASP A 104 -4.91 3.78 -9.05
CA ASP A 104 -6.33 4.09 -8.86
C ASP A 104 -7.28 3.04 -9.44
N ALA A 105 -6.89 2.35 -10.52
CA ALA A 105 -7.76 1.35 -11.13
C ALA A 105 -7.91 0.12 -10.22
N THR A 106 -6.82 -0.30 -9.57
CA THR A 106 -6.86 -1.39 -8.58
C THR A 106 -7.60 -0.97 -7.32
N LEU A 107 -7.32 0.24 -6.78
CA LEU A 107 -8.01 0.74 -5.60
C LEU A 107 -9.54 0.80 -5.83
N ARG A 108 -9.97 1.35 -6.97
CA ARG A 108 -11.39 1.38 -7.31
C ARG A 108 -12.00 -0.01 -7.48
N ALA A 109 -11.30 -0.94 -8.15
CA ALA A 109 -11.79 -2.29 -8.34
C ALA A 109 -12.00 -3.04 -7.00
N ALA A 110 -11.10 -2.80 -6.05
CA ALA A 110 -11.17 -3.36 -4.71
C ALA A 110 -12.04 -2.54 -3.73
N GLY A 111 -12.57 -1.37 -4.13
CA GLY A 111 -13.37 -0.51 -3.24
C GLY A 111 -12.56 0.13 -2.11
N LEU A 112 -11.25 0.32 -2.31
CA LEU A 112 -10.34 0.89 -1.33
C LEU A 112 -10.23 2.41 -1.49
N PHE A 113 -9.84 3.09 -0.41
CA PHE A 113 -9.41 4.47 -0.49
C PHE A 113 -7.89 4.59 -0.29
N ALA A 114 -7.28 5.53 -1.01
CA ALA A 114 -5.85 5.78 -0.90
C ALA A 114 -5.51 6.47 0.42
N LEU A 115 -4.45 5.99 1.07
CA LEU A 115 -3.76 6.67 2.16
C LEU A 115 -2.44 7.22 1.63
N HIS A 116 -2.16 8.48 1.90
CA HIS A 116 -0.87 9.07 1.58
C HIS A 116 0.22 8.59 2.56
N ASP A 117 1.45 8.52 2.10
CA ASP A 117 2.61 8.26 2.94
C ASP A 117 3.47 9.54 3.05
N PRO A 118 3.50 10.19 4.25
CA PRO A 118 2.80 9.86 5.51
C PRO A 118 1.36 10.42 5.61
N THR A 119 0.54 9.81 6.47
CA THR A 119 -0.80 10.27 6.85
C THR A 119 -0.87 10.51 8.36
N VAL A 120 -1.54 11.59 8.80
CA VAL A 120 -1.92 11.77 10.20
C VAL A 120 -3.36 11.29 10.37
N LEU A 121 -3.54 10.17 11.04
CA LEU A 121 -4.86 9.70 11.47
C LEU A 121 -5.29 10.50 12.71
N VAL A 122 -6.43 11.19 12.61
CA VAL A 122 -7.11 11.84 13.75
C VAL A 122 -8.26 10.94 14.16
N ALA A 123 -8.11 10.25 15.28
CA ALA A 123 -9.10 9.30 15.79
C ALA A 123 -9.02 9.18 17.32
N PHE A 124 -10.16 8.91 17.96
CA PHE A 124 -10.24 8.62 19.40
C PHE A 124 -9.62 9.69 20.28
N GLY A 125 -9.69 10.98 19.87
CA GLY A 125 -9.07 12.10 20.56
C GLY A 125 -7.55 12.15 20.44
N ARG A 126 -6.95 11.41 19.51
CA ARG A 126 -5.51 11.31 19.28
C ARG A 126 -5.16 11.64 17.83
N ARG A 127 -3.90 12.03 17.64
CA ARG A 127 -3.27 12.22 16.33
C ARG A 127 -2.14 11.18 16.21
N VAL A 128 -2.22 10.31 15.25
CA VAL A 128 -1.25 9.22 15.04
C VAL A 128 -0.65 9.37 13.65
N LEU A 129 0.68 9.48 13.57
CA LEU A 129 1.39 9.49 12.29
C LEU A 129 1.47 8.04 11.77
N LEU A 130 0.94 7.85 10.58
CA LEU A 130 1.04 6.60 9.83
C LEU A 130 2.04 6.80 8.68
N THR A 131 2.94 5.87 8.52
CA THR A 131 3.90 5.83 7.41
C THR A 131 4.30 4.37 7.16
N HIS A 132 4.58 4.01 5.92
CA HIS A 132 5.19 2.72 5.63
C HIS A 132 6.61 2.64 6.21
N GLY A 133 7.33 3.77 6.28
CA GLY A 133 8.61 3.87 6.99
C GLY A 133 9.84 3.76 6.11
N ASP A 134 9.76 3.30 4.88
CA ASP A 134 10.88 3.16 3.94
C ASP A 134 11.62 4.50 3.71
N LEU A 135 10.90 5.59 3.76
CA LEU A 135 11.40 6.95 3.62
C LEU A 135 12.29 7.39 4.81
N LEU A 136 12.21 6.70 5.96
CA LEU A 136 12.99 6.98 7.16
C LEU A 136 14.32 6.23 7.19
N CYS A 137 14.58 5.33 6.24
CA CYS A 137 15.86 4.63 6.08
C CYS A 137 16.95 5.56 5.54
N LEU A 138 17.23 6.65 6.25
CA LEU A 138 18.10 7.74 5.78
C LEU A 138 19.57 7.33 5.59
N ALA A 139 20.01 6.28 6.29
CA ALA A 139 21.37 5.76 6.15
C ALA A 139 21.60 5.02 4.82
N ASP A 140 20.55 4.48 4.21
CA ASP A 140 20.61 3.83 2.89
C ASP A 140 20.41 4.86 1.77
N VAL A 141 21.49 5.58 1.46
CA VAL A 141 21.48 6.66 0.48
C VAL A 141 21.14 6.15 -0.93
N GLU A 142 21.59 4.95 -1.28
CA GLU A 142 21.33 4.35 -2.60
C GLU A 142 19.83 4.00 -2.74
N TYR A 143 19.26 3.40 -1.71
CA TYR A 143 17.84 3.15 -1.67
C TYR A 143 17.01 4.44 -1.77
N GLN A 144 17.38 5.50 -1.03
CA GLN A 144 16.65 6.78 -1.07
C GLN A 144 16.72 7.44 -2.46
N ARG A 145 17.83 7.31 -3.17
CA ARG A 145 17.94 7.76 -4.57
C ARG A 145 17.05 6.97 -5.51
N PHE A 146 17.10 5.63 -5.40
CA PHE A 146 16.20 4.75 -6.17
C PHE A 146 14.73 5.06 -5.88
N ARG A 147 14.36 5.18 -4.60
CA ARG A 147 13.00 5.53 -4.17
C ARG A 147 12.51 6.84 -4.81
N ALA A 148 13.31 7.89 -4.73
CA ALA A 148 12.97 9.18 -5.33
C ALA A 148 12.78 9.09 -6.86
N GLN A 149 13.63 8.31 -7.53
CA GLN A 149 13.52 8.07 -8.97
C GLN A 149 12.28 7.23 -9.32
N ALA A 150 12.10 6.07 -8.68
CA ALA A 150 11.03 5.11 -8.97
C ALA A 150 9.62 5.68 -8.69
N ARG A 151 9.50 6.58 -7.71
CA ARG A 151 8.24 7.25 -7.40
C ARG A 151 7.98 8.51 -8.23
N SER A 152 8.92 8.90 -9.13
CA SER A 152 8.68 10.01 -10.05
C SER A 152 7.68 9.64 -11.15
N ASP A 153 6.87 10.62 -11.58
CA ASP A 153 5.89 10.41 -12.66
C ASP A 153 6.55 9.97 -13.97
N ALA A 154 7.75 10.47 -14.26
CA ALA A 154 8.49 10.11 -15.47
C ALA A 154 8.86 8.63 -15.46
N TRP A 155 9.42 8.14 -14.35
CA TRP A 155 9.81 6.74 -14.21
C TRP A 155 8.58 5.82 -14.22
N ARG A 156 7.53 6.18 -13.45
CA ARG A 156 6.27 5.40 -13.41
C ARG A 156 5.66 5.24 -14.80
N ARG A 157 5.55 6.34 -15.57
CA ARG A 157 5.06 6.27 -16.95
C ARG A 157 5.91 5.37 -17.83
N SER A 158 7.24 5.48 -17.73
CA SER A 158 8.16 4.64 -18.50
C SER A 158 8.04 3.17 -18.12
N ALA A 159 7.99 2.86 -16.83
CA ALA A 159 7.83 1.49 -16.35
C ALA A 159 6.49 0.90 -16.80
N LEU A 160 5.38 1.61 -16.63
CA LEU A 160 4.05 1.14 -17.01
C LEU A 160 3.84 1.04 -18.54
N ALA A 161 4.68 1.67 -19.35
CA ALA A 161 4.68 1.48 -20.80
C ALA A 161 5.31 0.16 -21.25
N MET A 162 6.08 -0.52 -20.37
CA MET A 162 6.63 -1.85 -20.67
C MET A 162 5.54 -2.92 -20.51
N PRO A 163 5.60 -4.02 -21.31
CA PRO A 163 4.73 -5.17 -21.09
C PRO A 163 4.86 -5.75 -19.67
N VAL A 164 3.76 -6.25 -19.11
CA VAL A 164 3.72 -6.87 -17.76
C VAL A 164 4.84 -7.90 -17.56
N ALA A 165 5.03 -8.80 -18.54
CA ALA A 165 6.07 -9.82 -18.46
C ALA A 165 7.48 -9.25 -18.29
N GLN A 166 7.80 -8.12 -18.95
CA GLN A 166 9.11 -7.48 -18.78
C GLN A 166 9.23 -6.83 -17.40
N ARG A 167 8.17 -6.20 -16.90
CA ARG A 167 8.16 -5.60 -15.56
C ARG A 167 8.37 -6.64 -14.46
N ARG A 168 7.80 -7.85 -14.61
CA ARG A 168 8.03 -8.97 -13.67
C ARG A 168 9.47 -9.47 -13.61
N VAL A 169 10.23 -9.30 -14.70
CA VAL A 169 11.65 -9.73 -14.73
C VAL A 169 12.56 -8.74 -14.02
N VAL A 170 12.17 -7.46 -13.99
CA VAL A 170 13.02 -6.38 -13.42
C VAL A 170 12.55 -5.91 -12.04
N ALA A 171 11.45 -6.45 -11.56
CA ALA A 171 10.90 -6.19 -10.22
C ALA A 171 11.43 -7.22 -9.22
#